data_44a03d6622c5d95bb5f592f8ab0b0213
#
_entry.id   44a03d6622c5d95bb5f592f8ab0b0213
#
_cell.length_a   1.000
_cell.length_b   1.000
_cell.length_c   1.000
_cell.angle_alpha   90.00
_cell.angle_beta   90.00
_cell.angle_gamma   90.00
#
_symmetry.space_group_name_H-M   'P 1'
#
loop_
_entity.id
_entity.type
_entity.pdbx_description
1 polymer ?
#
loop_
_entity_poly.entity_id
_entity_poly.type
_entity_poly.pdbx_seq_one_letter_code
_entity_poly.pdbx_strand_id
1 'polypeptide(L)'
;MPRLLPALWLAVAALVLSGCGGYATTSDTFRRSLTQGKPDSALVAVNKAMEVPRAEDLPKSKTDTPLLLLERATILQAMGRHDLSSRDFEAADKQLEVLDFTSDTAGDLGKYLYSDDAQVYRAPPYEKLLVNTLNEVNYLVRGDLSGAKVEARRYLVNREYFANKEADERGLVALGSYLAGFAFEVDGDAQAAMRHYGDAYEEGGVPGLEGVVQRLAARTGAQDERLKPLLEALPTLPDDDAQQGELLVVVQVGMAPYRKPERLPIGAAVVYASQPGPGARLTPDQQNQANIFAAKGLLKWVNYPRLVRANRFDPPPTTLELNDAIPVAVPEALNVEVRVEEAFKRIEGGLIAAAVVRLITRAIAGEVTQAAARKASGSGGVGLLLGLIAEGTLTALDTPDTRSWVTLPARFDVYRARVPAGTHRVRVRTAGVTREATAQVAPGGWAVVNISDVR
;
A
#
# COMPACT_ATOMS: atom_id res chain seq x y z
N MET A 1 -17.01 1.64 -53.76
CA MET A 1 -16.14 1.68 -52.57
C MET A 1 -16.57 2.70 -51.50
N PRO A 2 -17.83 2.77 -51.04
CA PRO A 2 -18.19 3.70 -49.93
C PRO A 2 -18.67 3.00 -48.65
N ARG A 3 -18.38 1.71 -48.42
CA ARG A 3 -18.87 0.98 -47.23
C ARG A 3 -17.80 0.67 -46.17
N LEU A 4 -16.54 1.04 -46.39
CA LEU A 4 -15.42 0.79 -45.42
C LEU A 4 -15.22 1.90 -44.40
N LEU A 5 -15.65 3.13 -44.68
CA LEU A 5 -15.50 4.25 -43.74
C LEU A 5 -16.28 4.09 -42.42
N PRO A 6 -17.59 3.67 -42.41
CA PRO A 6 -18.31 3.53 -41.15
C PRO A 6 -17.80 2.38 -40.27
N ALA A 7 -17.24 1.32 -40.86
CA ALA A 7 -16.67 0.20 -40.13
C ALA A 7 -15.34 0.61 -39.45
N LEU A 8 -14.54 1.47 -40.07
CA LEU A 8 -13.31 2.01 -39.52
C LEU A 8 -13.60 2.96 -38.32
N TRP A 9 -14.65 3.78 -38.42
CA TRP A 9 -15.10 4.65 -37.35
C TRP A 9 -15.67 3.88 -36.15
N LEU A 10 -16.42 2.78 -36.40
CA LEU A 10 -16.90 1.89 -35.36
C LEU A 10 -15.74 1.13 -34.68
N ALA A 11 -14.72 0.72 -35.41
CA ALA A 11 -13.54 0.05 -34.88
C ALA A 11 -12.69 1.02 -34.05
N VAL A 12 -12.50 2.28 -34.49
CA VAL A 12 -11.81 3.31 -33.75
C VAL A 12 -12.61 3.73 -32.50
N ALA A 13 -13.93 3.87 -32.58
CA ALA A 13 -14.79 4.14 -31.43
C ALA A 13 -14.80 2.98 -30.42
N ALA A 14 -14.79 1.72 -30.91
CA ALA A 14 -14.68 0.56 -30.02
C ALA A 14 -13.32 0.45 -29.34
N LEU A 15 -12.22 0.83 -30.00
CA LEU A 15 -10.88 0.91 -29.41
C LEU A 15 -10.77 2.03 -28.35
N VAL A 16 -11.44 3.16 -28.56
CA VAL A 16 -11.47 4.26 -27.58
C VAL A 16 -12.36 3.93 -26.38
N LEU A 17 -13.42 3.13 -26.57
CA LEU A 17 -14.30 2.70 -25.46
C LEU A 17 -13.72 1.54 -24.65
N SER A 18 -12.79 0.75 -25.19
CA SER A 18 -12.12 -0.32 -24.45
C SER A 18 -10.97 0.17 -23.56
N GLY A 19 -10.53 1.42 -23.67
CA GLY A 19 -9.47 2.01 -22.87
C GLY A 19 -9.92 2.58 -21.48
N CYS A 20 -11.23 2.63 -21.18
CA CYS A 20 -11.73 3.23 -19.95
C CYS A 20 -11.96 2.27 -18.77
N GLY A 21 -11.52 1.02 -18.86
CA GLY A 21 -11.68 -0.01 -17.83
C GLY A 21 -10.41 -0.32 -17.04
N GLY A 22 -9.51 0.66 -16.84
CA GLY A 22 -8.25 0.49 -16.15
C GLY A 22 -8.38 0.05 -14.68
N TYR A 23 -7.26 -0.17 -14.02
CA TYR A 23 -7.15 -0.58 -12.62
C TYR A 23 -8.10 0.19 -11.68
N ALA A 24 -8.26 1.52 -11.86
CA ALA A 24 -9.14 2.36 -11.04
C ALA A 24 -10.60 1.87 -11.00
N THR A 25 -11.17 1.45 -12.13
CA THR A 25 -12.56 0.94 -12.19
C THR A 25 -12.67 -0.44 -11.55
N THR A 26 -11.67 -1.28 -11.76
CA THR A 26 -11.60 -2.63 -11.20
C THR A 26 -11.44 -2.57 -9.68
N SER A 27 -10.50 -1.77 -9.19
CA SER A 27 -10.22 -1.61 -7.77
C SER A 27 -11.41 -1.00 -7.00
N ASP A 28 -12.16 -0.08 -7.62
CA ASP A 28 -13.37 0.47 -7.02
C ASP A 28 -14.46 -0.61 -6.80
N THR A 29 -14.49 -1.65 -7.64
CA THR A 29 -15.45 -2.76 -7.50
C THR A 29 -15.15 -3.62 -6.27
N PHE A 30 -13.91 -4.09 -6.10
CA PHE A 30 -13.60 -4.92 -4.93
C PHE A 30 -13.53 -4.09 -3.64
N ARG A 31 -13.07 -2.85 -3.69
CA ARG A 31 -13.11 -1.94 -2.55
C ARG A 31 -14.55 -1.73 -2.06
N ARG A 32 -15.51 -1.42 -2.95
CA ARG A 32 -16.93 -1.30 -2.59
C ARG A 32 -17.50 -2.58 -2.01
N SER A 33 -17.12 -3.74 -2.54
CA SER A 33 -17.55 -5.03 -2.00
C SER A 33 -17.07 -5.22 -0.55
N LEU A 34 -15.81 -4.87 -0.26
CA LEU A 34 -15.27 -4.93 1.10
C LEU A 34 -16.00 -3.95 2.04
N THR A 35 -16.21 -2.71 1.62
CA THR A 35 -16.97 -1.70 2.41
C THR A 35 -18.39 -2.18 2.74
N GLN A 36 -19.00 -3.03 1.89
CA GLN A 36 -20.29 -3.65 2.13
C GLN A 36 -20.20 -4.94 2.98
N GLY A 37 -19.03 -5.33 3.44
CA GLY A 37 -18.82 -6.58 4.18
C GLY A 37 -19.00 -7.85 3.33
N LYS A 38 -18.70 -7.77 2.03
CA LYS A 38 -18.82 -8.88 1.07
C LYS A 38 -17.46 -9.30 0.51
N PRO A 39 -16.57 -9.90 1.30
CA PRO A 39 -15.23 -10.27 0.86
C PRO A 39 -15.23 -11.31 -0.26
N ASP A 40 -16.22 -12.23 -0.30
CA ASP A 40 -16.35 -13.19 -1.40
C ASP A 40 -16.57 -12.49 -2.75
N SER A 41 -17.41 -11.44 -2.77
CA SER A 41 -17.63 -10.64 -3.97
C SER A 41 -16.38 -9.86 -4.39
N ALA A 42 -15.60 -9.39 -3.43
CA ALA A 42 -14.31 -8.76 -3.69
C ALA A 42 -13.32 -9.76 -4.29
N LEU A 43 -13.25 -10.98 -3.75
CA LEU A 43 -12.40 -12.06 -4.27
C LEU A 43 -12.77 -12.44 -5.70
N VAL A 44 -14.04 -12.55 -6.02
CA VAL A 44 -14.52 -12.81 -7.39
C VAL A 44 -14.08 -11.67 -8.33
N ALA A 45 -14.21 -10.42 -7.90
CA ALA A 45 -13.85 -9.27 -8.72
C ALA A 45 -12.33 -9.20 -8.99
N VAL A 46 -11.48 -9.45 -8.00
CA VAL A 46 -10.03 -9.45 -8.19
C VAL A 46 -9.56 -10.64 -9.03
N ASN A 47 -10.13 -11.84 -8.84
CA ASN A 47 -9.84 -13.00 -9.69
C ASN A 47 -10.18 -12.73 -11.15
N LYS A 48 -11.34 -12.09 -11.41
CA LYS A 48 -11.71 -11.66 -12.76
C LYS A 48 -10.71 -10.68 -13.36
N ALA A 49 -10.23 -9.72 -12.57
CA ALA A 49 -9.20 -8.78 -13.02
C ALA A 49 -7.88 -9.47 -13.38
N MET A 50 -7.54 -10.52 -12.64
CA MET A 50 -6.34 -11.33 -12.86
C MET A 50 -6.54 -12.38 -13.96
N GLU A 51 -7.73 -12.49 -14.52
CA GLU A 51 -8.10 -13.51 -15.53
C GLU A 51 -7.89 -14.95 -15.04
N VAL A 52 -8.13 -15.19 -13.76
CA VAL A 52 -8.07 -16.53 -13.16
C VAL A 52 -9.45 -16.96 -12.67
N PRO A 53 -9.82 -18.26 -12.80
CA PRO A 53 -11.13 -18.75 -12.38
C PRO A 53 -11.26 -18.92 -10.86
N ARG A 54 -10.14 -19.18 -10.15
CA ARG A 54 -10.16 -19.51 -8.73
C ARG A 54 -9.02 -18.80 -7.97
N ALA A 55 -9.17 -18.70 -6.66
CA ALA A 55 -8.14 -18.13 -5.80
C ALA A 55 -6.85 -18.97 -5.74
N GLU A 56 -6.95 -20.28 -5.99
CA GLU A 56 -5.83 -21.21 -6.02
C GLU A 56 -4.94 -21.04 -7.26
N ASP A 57 -5.43 -20.35 -8.29
CA ASP A 57 -4.70 -20.16 -9.53
C ASP A 57 -3.86 -18.88 -9.47
N LEU A 58 -2.62 -18.94 -9.97
CA LEU A 58 -1.78 -17.75 -10.13
C LEU A 58 -1.98 -17.16 -11.53
N PRO A 59 -2.01 -15.81 -11.64
CA PRO A 59 -2.16 -15.15 -12.92
C PRO A 59 -0.87 -15.21 -13.76
N LYS A 60 -1.04 -15.01 -15.07
CA LYS A 60 0.10 -14.68 -15.93
C LYS A 60 0.60 -13.27 -15.59
N SER A 61 1.92 -13.06 -15.66
CA SER A 61 2.51 -11.76 -15.37
C SER A 61 2.07 -10.72 -16.41
N LYS A 62 1.51 -9.62 -15.92
CA LYS A 62 1.10 -8.40 -16.64
C LYS A 62 1.52 -7.18 -15.82
N THR A 63 1.34 -5.98 -16.34
CA THR A 63 1.71 -4.70 -15.70
C THR A 63 1.17 -4.53 -14.28
N ASP A 64 -0.10 -4.89 -14.06
CA ASP A 64 -0.78 -4.72 -12.77
C ASP A 64 -0.80 -6.00 -11.90
N THR A 65 -0.17 -7.08 -12.38
CA THR A 65 -0.19 -8.37 -11.66
C THR A 65 0.37 -8.27 -10.24
N PRO A 66 1.50 -7.60 -9.96
CA PRO A 66 2.01 -7.49 -8.59
C PRO A 66 0.97 -6.83 -7.67
N LEU A 67 0.38 -5.73 -8.11
CA LEU A 67 -0.62 -4.99 -7.32
C LEU A 67 -1.90 -5.81 -7.10
N LEU A 68 -2.42 -6.48 -8.14
CA LEU A 68 -3.61 -7.34 -8.02
C LEU A 68 -3.36 -8.54 -7.09
N LEU A 69 -2.13 -9.06 -7.03
CA LEU A 69 -1.74 -10.08 -6.07
C LEU A 69 -1.77 -9.54 -4.63
N LEU A 70 -1.29 -8.31 -4.39
CA LEU A 70 -1.38 -7.64 -3.09
C LEU A 70 -2.84 -7.46 -2.66
N GLU A 71 -3.70 -7.01 -3.58
CA GLU A 71 -5.13 -6.84 -3.33
C GLU A 71 -5.80 -8.18 -2.95
N ARG A 72 -5.52 -9.25 -3.71
CA ARG A 72 -6.08 -10.56 -3.43
C ARG A 72 -5.54 -11.15 -2.13
N ALA A 73 -4.25 -10.97 -1.85
CA ALA A 73 -3.63 -11.42 -0.61
C ALA A 73 -4.31 -10.81 0.62
N THR A 74 -4.56 -9.50 0.60
CA THR A 74 -5.25 -8.81 1.70
C THR A 74 -6.71 -9.29 1.85
N ILE A 75 -7.44 -9.48 0.74
CA ILE A 75 -8.80 -10.03 0.77
C ILE A 75 -8.81 -11.44 1.36
N LEU A 76 -7.89 -12.31 0.92
CA LEU A 76 -7.76 -13.67 1.44
C LEU A 76 -7.38 -13.69 2.92
N GLN A 77 -6.50 -12.79 3.36
CA GLN A 77 -6.15 -12.64 4.78
C GLN A 77 -7.38 -12.23 5.61
N ALA A 78 -8.18 -11.27 5.12
CA ALA A 78 -9.42 -10.86 5.76
C ALA A 78 -10.48 -11.97 5.83
N MET A 79 -10.42 -12.96 4.92
CA MET A 79 -11.25 -14.16 4.92
C MET A 79 -10.68 -15.31 5.77
N GLY A 80 -9.54 -15.12 6.44
CA GLY A 80 -8.84 -16.16 7.20
C GLY A 80 -8.14 -17.22 6.35
N ARG A 81 -7.99 -17.00 5.03
CA ARG A 81 -7.30 -17.92 4.11
C ARG A 81 -5.81 -17.59 4.04
N HIS A 82 -5.13 -17.73 5.17
CA HIS A 82 -3.75 -17.30 5.36
C HIS A 82 -2.72 -18.04 4.48
N ASP A 83 -2.97 -19.28 4.10
CA ASP A 83 -2.16 -20.07 3.17
C ASP A 83 -2.11 -19.46 1.77
N LEU A 84 -3.27 -19.15 1.21
CA LEU A 84 -3.39 -18.54 -0.10
C LEU A 84 -2.95 -17.07 -0.09
N SER A 85 -3.21 -16.36 1.00
CA SER A 85 -2.72 -15.01 1.22
C SER A 85 -1.19 -14.97 1.20
N SER A 86 -0.50 -15.87 1.94
CA SER A 86 0.95 -15.99 1.93
C SER A 86 1.51 -16.20 0.53
N ARG A 87 0.95 -17.15 -0.21
CA ARG A 87 1.37 -17.45 -1.58
C ARG A 87 1.28 -16.21 -2.49
N ASP A 88 0.19 -15.44 -2.36
CA ASP A 88 -0.01 -14.26 -3.19
C ASP A 88 0.93 -13.11 -2.79
N PHE A 89 1.18 -12.91 -1.50
CA PHE A 89 2.20 -11.96 -1.04
C PHE A 89 3.60 -12.33 -1.54
N GLU A 90 3.99 -13.60 -1.45
CA GLU A 90 5.29 -14.07 -1.97
C GLU A 90 5.42 -13.86 -3.49
N ALA A 91 4.34 -14.15 -4.24
CA ALA A 91 4.33 -13.97 -5.69
C ALA A 91 4.40 -12.48 -6.07
N ALA A 92 3.77 -11.60 -5.30
CA ALA A 92 3.85 -10.15 -5.47
C ALA A 92 5.26 -9.63 -5.12
N ASP A 93 5.78 -10.00 -3.95
CA ASP A 93 7.09 -9.57 -3.46
C ASP A 93 8.20 -9.92 -4.45
N LYS A 94 8.21 -11.15 -4.96
CA LYS A 94 9.16 -11.60 -5.99
C LYS A 94 9.12 -10.76 -7.27
N GLN A 95 7.94 -10.32 -7.71
CA GLN A 95 7.81 -9.47 -8.90
C GLN A 95 8.27 -8.04 -8.62
N LEU A 96 7.96 -7.51 -7.43
CA LEU A 96 8.40 -6.19 -6.98
C LEU A 96 9.92 -6.14 -6.77
N GLU A 97 10.53 -7.23 -6.28
CA GLU A 97 11.98 -7.37 -6.09
C GLU A 97 12.75 -7.27 -7.41
N VAL A 98 12.30 -8.01 -8.44
CA VAL A 98 12.91 -7.97 -9.79
C VAL A 98 12.87 -6.57 -10.37
N LEU A 99 11.78 -5.82 -10.15
CA LEU A 99 11.66 -4.44 -10.61
C LEU A 99 12.63 -3.48 -9.91
N ASP A 100 12.88 -3.69 -8.63
CA ASP A 100 13.84 -2.87 -7.87
C ASP A 100 15.26 -3.05 -8.38
N PHE A 101 15.69 -4.27 -8.65
CA PHE A 101 17.03 -4.55 -9.21
C PHE A 101 17.24 -3.93 -10.59
N THR A 102 16.21 -3.89 -11.43
CA THR A 102 16.30 -3.30 -12.77
C THR A 102 16.27 -1.76 -12.78
N SER A 103 15.86 -1.14 -11.68
CA SER A 103 15.72 0.33 -11.57
C SER A 103 16.95 1.05 -11.02
N ASP A 104 17.97 0.32 -10.58
CA ASP A 104 19.12 0.85 -9.81
C ASP A 104 20.12 1.68 -10.64
N THR A 105 19.85 1.94 -11.92
CA THR A 105 20.73 2.76 -12.78
C THR A 105 20.54 4.26 -12.64
N ALA A 106 19.62 4.76 -11.81
CA ALA A 106 19.51 6.20 -11.54
C ALA A 106 18.71 6.48 -10.26
N GLY A 107 19.42 6.89 -9.24
CA GLY A 107 18.99 7.27 -7.91
C GLY A 107 17.90 8.33 -7.77
N ASP A 108 16.70 8.07 -8.29
CA ASP A 108 15.57 8.97 -8.19
C ASP A 108 14.31 8.23 -7.73
N LEU A 109 13.94 8.42 -6.47
CA LEU A 109 12.59 8.15 -6.00
C LEU A 109 11.51 8.77 -6.92
N GLY A 110 11.84 9.85 -7.60
CA GLY A 110 11.02 10.48 -8.63
C GLY A 110 10.57 9.52 -9.74
N LYS A 111 11.33 8.48 -10.05
CA LYS A 111 10.97 7.53 -11.10
C LYS A 111 9.83 6.58 -10.70
N TYR A 112 9.65 6.29 -9.41
CA TYR A 112 8.51 5.52 -8.92
C TYR A 112 7.18 6.26 -9.07
N LEU A 113 7.25 7.58 -9.23
CA LEU A 113 6.10 8.48 -9.18
C LEU A 113 5.60 8.93 -10.55
N TYR A 114 6.40 8.71 -11.59
CA TYR A 114 6.14 9.24 -12.93
C TYR A 114 5.83 8.16 -13.98
N SER A 115 5.58 6.91 -13.55
CA SER A 115 5.29 5.85 -14.51
C SER A 115 3.86 6.00 -15.06
N ASP A 116 3.74 6.03 -16.39
CA ASP A 116 2.46 5.87 -17.09
C ASP A 116 1.83 4.52 -16.73
N ASP A 117 0.50 4.39 -16.85
CA ASP A 117 -0.26 3.13 -16.71
C ASP A 117 0.30 1.97 -17.54
N ALA A 118 1.11 2.26 -18.54
CA ALA A 118 1.76 1.27 -19.39
C ALA A 118 2.94 0.53 -18.75
N GLN A 119 3.48 1.03 -17.63
CA GLN A 119 4.61 0.39 -16.94
C GLN A 119 4.13 -0.55 -15.84
N VAL A 120 4.95 -1.55 -15.50
CA VAL A 120 4.68 -2.45 -14.38
C VAL A 120 4.53 -1.65 -13.08
N TYR A 121 3.56 -2.02 -12.26
CA TYR A 121 3.33 -1.35 -10.97
C TYR A 121 4.58 -1.41 -10.09
N ARG A 122 4.94 -0.29 -9.52
CA ARG A 122 6.03 -0.15 -8.57
C ARG A 122 5.48 0.27 -7.22
N ALA A 123 5.62 -0.61 -6.24
CA ALA A 123 5.19 -0.33 -4.88
C ALA A 123 6.06 0.78 -4.25
N PRO A 124 5.46 1.77 -3.58
CA PRO A 124 6.22 2.68 -2.74
C PRO A 124 6.84 1.92 -1.56
N PRO A 125 7.91 2.47 -0.91
CA PRO A 125 8.63 1.79 0.15
C PRO A 125 7.75 1.24 1.27
N TYR A 126 6.75 2.01 1.74
CA TYR A 126 5.84 1.56 2.79
C TYR A 126 5.01 0.33 2.38
N GLU A 127 4.54 0.25 1.14
CA GLU A 127 3.82 -0.93 0.66
C GLU A 127 4.73 -2.15 0.65
N LYS A 128 5.98 -1.98 0.20
CA LYS A 128 6.94 -3.09 0.16
C LYS A 128 7.27 -3.64 1.55
N LEU A 129 7.47 -2.77 2.54
CA LEU A 129 7.67 -3.18 3.93
C LEU A 129 6.43 -3.88 4.50
N LEU A 130 5.23 -3.37 4.18
CA LEU A 130 3.97 -3.97 4.64
C LEU A 130 3.67 -5.33 3.99
N VAL A 131 4.18 -5.62 2.80
CA VAL A 131 4.08 -6.96 2.21
C VAL A 131 4.69 -8.00 3.16
N ASN A 132 5.93 -7.80 3.59
CA ASN A 132 6.61 -8.72 4.50
C ASN A 132 5.93 -8.75 5.88
N THR A 133 5.54 -7.60 6.43
CA THR A 133 4.82 -7.49 7.71
C THR A 133 3.50 -8.29 7.70
N LEU A 134 2.68 -8.12 6.65
CA LEU A 134 1.40 -8.82 6.53
C LEU A 134 1.59 -10.31 6.26
N ASN A 135 2.62 -10.68 5.50
CA ASN A 135 2.93 -12.08 5.25
C ASN A 135 3.50 -12.77 6.51
N GLU A 136 4.27 -12.05 7.32
CA GLU A 136 4.70 -12.54 8.63
C GLU A 136 3.52 -12.85 9.55
N VAL A 137 2.48 -11.99 9.57
CA VAL A 137 1.22 -12.28 10.29
C VAL A 137 0.59 -13.57 9.79
N ASN A 138 0.56 -13.83 8.47
CA ASN A 138 0.03 -15.07 7.92
C ASN A 138 0.75 -16.31 8.44
N TYR A 139 2.08 -16.28 8.45
CA TYR A 139 2.91 -17.38 8.94
C TYR A 139 2.73 -17.59 10.44
N LEU A 140 2.70 -16.51 11.23
CA LEU A 140 2.50 -16.59 12.68
C LEU A 140 1.12 -17.17 13.03
N VAL A 141 0.04 -16.75 12.34
CA VAL A 141 -1.31 -17.32 12.55
C VAL A 141 -1.36 -18.82 12.24
N ARG A 142 -0.59 -19.28 11.27
CA ARG A 142 -0.49 -20.69 10.91
C ARG A 142 0.45 -21.50 11.79
N GLY A 143 1.15 -20.87 12.72
CA GLY A 143 2.17 -21.52 13.55
C GLY A 143 3.47 -21.86 12.80
N ASP A 144 3.68 -21.30 11.63
CA ASP A 144 4.89 -21.53 10.80
C ASP A 144 5.99 -20.52 11.13
N LEU A 145 6.76 -20.81 12.18
CA LEU A 145 7.89 -19.96 12.58
C LEU A 145 8.99 -19.87 11.53
N SER A 146 9.20 -20.93 10.76
CA SER A 146 10.23 -20.92 9.72
C SER A 146 9.89 -19.87 8.65
N GLY A 147 8.65 -19.86 8.18
CA GLY A 147 8.15 -18.86 7.24
C GLY A 147 8.18 -17.45 7.83
N ALA A 148 7.70 -17.27 9.08
CA ALA A 148 7.74 -15.99 9.76
C ALA A 148 9.16 -15.40 9.86
N LYS A 149 10.16 -16.22 10.23
CA LYS A 149 11.56 -15.78 10.29
C LYS A 149 12.18 -15.48 8.91
N VAL A 150 11.69 -16.10 7.84
CA VAL A 150 12.10 -15.73 6.47
C VAL A 150 11.58 -14.35 6.13
N GLU A 151 10.30 -14.06 6.40
CA GLU A 151 9.72 -12.74 6.15
C GLU A 151 10.35 -11.65 7.04
N ALA A 152 10.65 -11.95 8.31
CA ALA A 152 11.39 -11.05 9.21
C ALA A 152 12.75 -10.64 8.63
N ARG A 153 13.51 -11.60 8.04
CA ARG A 153 14.79 -11.28 7.39
C ARG A 153 14.63 -10.46 6.12
N ARG A 154 13.62 -10.76 5.28
CA ARG A 154 13.31 -9.97 4.08
C ARG A 154 12.91 -8.56 4.45
N TYR A 155 12.07 -8.43 5.47
CA TYR A 155 11.69 -7.15 6.04
C TYR A 155 12.92 -6.33 6.44
N LEU A 156 13.86 -6.92 7.19
CA LEU A 156 15.10 -6.25 7.62
C LEU A 156 15.94 -5.77 6.42
N VAL A 157 16.11 -6.62 5.40
CA VAL A 157 16.85 -6.26 4.19
C VAL A 157 16.20 -5.08 3.46
N ASN A 158 14.88 -5.10 3.29
CA ASN A 158 14.14 -4.00 2.67
C ASN A 158 14.23 -2.72 3.51
N ARG A 159 14.09 -2.83 4.83
CA ARG A 159 14.23 -1.72 5.77
C ARG A 159 15.61 -1.05 5.66
N GLU A 160 16.68 -1.81 5.72
CA GLU A 160 18.06 -1.29 5.59
C GLU A 160 18.28 -0.62 4.22
N TYR A 161 17.76 -1.21 3.16
CA TYR A 161 17.82 -0.64 1.83
C TYR A 161 17.14 0.74 1.76
N PHE A 162 15.95 0.89 2.36
CA PHE A 162 15.23 2.15 2.36
C PHE A 162 15.79 3.15 3.37
N ALA A 163 16.26 2.73 4.53
CA ALA A 163 16.88 3.60 5.53
C ALA A 163 18.12 4.33 4.98
N ASN A 164 18.87 3.70 4.10
CA ASN A 164 20.03 4.31 3.43
C ASN A 164 19.63 5.29 2.33
N LYS A 165 18.39 5.26 1.83
CA LYS A 165 17.90 6.12 0.74
C LYS A 165 17.03 7.28 1.24
N GLU A 166 16.22 7.11 2.31
CA GLU A 166 15.35 8.15 2.88
C GLU A 166 15.15 8.00 4.38
N ALA A 167 15.51 9.06 5.11
CA ALA A 167 15.55 9.06 6.59
C ALA A 167 14.16 9.04 7.29
N ASP A 168 13.04 9.19 6.57
CA ASP A 168 11.77 9.59 7.17
C ASP A 168 10.66 8.51 7.20
N GLU A 169 10.95 7.25 6.84
CA GLU A 169 9.96 6.17 6.92
C GLU A 169 9.95 5.42 8.26
N ARG A 170 10.61 5.97 9.25
CA ARG A 170 10.85 5.34 10.57
C ARG A 170 9.58 4.85 11.28
N GLY A 171 8.44 5.50 11.08
CA GLY A 171 7.21 5.11 11.76
C GLY A 171 6.45 3.92 11.16
N LEU A 172 6.75 3.51 9.92
CA LEU A 172 6.11 2.35 9.27
C LEU A 172 6.70 1.02 9.72
N VAL A 173 7.90 1.05 10.27
CA VAL A 173 8.76 -0.12 10.47
C VAL A 173 8.58 -0.76 11.84
N ALA A 174 8.17 0.00 12.86
CA ALA A 174 8.10 -0.51 14.23
C ALA A 174 7.27 -1.79 14.39
N LEU A 175 6.14 -1.91 13.68
CA LEU A 175 5.29 -3.10 13.73
C LEU A 175 5.99 -4.34 13.13
N GLY A 176 6.65 -4.21 11.98
CA GLY A 176 7.37 -5.32 11.36
C GLY A 176 8.52 -5.79 12.22
N SER A 177 9.34 -4.86 12.74
CA SER A 177 10.41 -5.19 13.69
C SER A 177 9.87 -5.82 14.99
N TYR A 178 8.71 -5.38 15.48
CA TYR A 178 8.06 -5.96 16.65
C TYR A 178 7.61 -7.40 16.41
N LEU A 179 6.97 -7.68 15.26
CA LEU A 179 6.54 -9.04 14.88
C LEU A 179 7.75 -9.96 14.71
N ALA A 180 8.82 -9.47 14.07
CA ALA A 180 10.08 -10.19 13.97
C ALA A 180 10.63 -10.53 15.36
N GLY A 181 10.63 -9.57 16.30
CA GLY A 181 10.99 -9.81 17.68
C GLY A 181 10.14 -10.93 18.31
N PHE A 182 8.82 -10.90 18.11
CA PHE A 182 7.92 -11.95 18.57
C PHE A 182 8.26 -13.32 17.97
N ALA A 183 8.48 -13.41 16.66
CA ALA A 183 8.81 -14.66 16.00
C ALA A 183 10.08 -15.31 16.55
N PHE A 184 11.13 -14.52 16.78
CA PHE A 184 12.39 -15.00 17.36
C PHE A 184 12.25 -15.33 18.87
N GLU A 185 11.45 -14.58 19.62
CA GLU A 185 11.18 -14.85 21.05
C GLU A 185 10.51 -16.21 21.22
N VAL A 186 9.44 -16.48 20.46
CA VAL A 186 8.69 -17.73 20.58
C VAL A 186 9.43 -18.94 19.95
N ASP A 187 10.44 -18.70 19.12
CA ASP A 187 11.38 -19.69 18.62
C ASP A 187 12.49 -20.01 19.65
N GLY A 188 12.58 -19.22 20.76
CA GLY A 188 13.58 -19.40 21.81
C GLY A 188 14.89 -18.64 21.59
N ASP A 189 15.05 -17.88 20.51
CA ASP A 189 16.21 -17.00 20.28
C ASP A 189 15.99 -15.63 20.91
N ALA A 190 16.09 -15.57 22.24
CA ALA A 190 15.87 -14.35 23.02
C ALA A 190 16.79 -13.19 22.62
N GLN A 191 18.04 -13.50 22.23
CA GLN A 191 18.99 -12.47 21.85
C GLN A 191 18.65 -11.86 20.47
N ALA A 192 18.20 -12.66 19.50
CA ALA A 192 17.70 -12.14 18.23
C ALA A 192 16.39 -11.34 18.46
N ALA A 193 15.49 -11.85 19.30
CA ALA A 193 14.27 -11.13 19.66
C ALA A 193 14.56 -9.73 20.21
N MET A 194 15.52 -9.61 21.17
CA MET A 194 15.91 -8.32 21.74
C MET A 194 16.46 -7.36 20.67
N ARG A 195 17.24 -7.84 19.71
CA ARG A 195 17.72 -6.99 18.61
C ARG A 195 16.56 -6.42 17.78
N HIS A 196 15.60 -7.24 17.41
CA HIS A 196 14.42 -6.79 16.65
C HIS A 196 13.51 -5.86 17.49
N TYR A 197 13.37 -6.11 18.79
CA TYR A 197 12.67 -5.19 19.68
C TYR A 197 13.43 -3.86 19.85
N GLY A 198 14.76 -3.88 19.83
CA GLY A 198 15.59 -2.68 19.77
C GLY A 198 15.33 -1.87 18.49
N ASP A 199 15.23 -2.56 17.35
CA ASP A 199 14.85 -1.94 16.08
C ASP A 199 13.47 -1.29 16.20
N ALA A 200 12.46 -2.02 16.69
CA ALA A 200 11.12 -1.49 16.91
C ALA A 200 11.09 -0.26 17.82
N TYR A 201 11.91 -0.26 18.89
CA TYR A 201 12.01 0.86 19.83
C TYR A 201 12.57 2.12 19.17
N GLU A 202 13.66 2.00 18.42
CA GLU A 202 14.26 3.13 17.67
C GLU A 202 13.32 3.69 16.61
N GLU A 203 12.41 2.88 16.10
CA GLU A 203 11.44 3.25 15.06
C GLU A 203 10.16 3.88 15.60
N GLY A 204 10.09 4.17 16.87
CA GLY A 204 8.96 4.79 17.56
C GLY A 204 8.19 3.87 18.49
N GLY A 205 8.54 2.58 18.51
CA GLY A 205 7.98 1.58 19.40
C GLY A 205 6.58 1.10 19.01
N VAL A 206 6.17 0.03 19.69
CA VAL A 206 4.80 -0.50 19.67
C VAL A 206 4.28 -0.48 21.10
N PRO A 207 3.02 -0.10 21.35
CA PRO A 207 2.47 -0.08 22.70
C PRO A 207 2.64 -1.43 23.42
N GLY A 208 3.08 -1.37 24.66
CA GLY A 208 3.36 -2.57 25.48
C GLY A 208 4.74 -3.20 25.27
N LEU A 209 5.58 -2.65 24.38
CA LEU A 209 6.94 -3.15 24.11
C LEU A 209 7.77 -3.20 25.40
N GLU A 210 7.68 -2.20 26.28
CA GLU A 210 8.40 -2.16 27.55
C GLU A 210 8.16 -3.44 28.38
N GLY A 211 6.89 -3.77 28.65
CA GLY A 211 6.55 -4.98 29.42
C GLY A 211 6.99 -6.28 28.73
N VAL A 212 7.06 -6.32 27.42
CA VAL A 212 7.55 -7.47 26.64
C VAL A 212 9.05 -7.66 26.88
N VAL A 213 9.85 -6.61 26.65
CA VAL A 213 11.32 -6.70 26.77
C VAL A 213 11.75 -6.92 28.22
N GLN A 214 11.07 -6.32 29.20
CA GLN A 214 11.34 -6.53 30.61
C GLN A 214 11.11 -7.99 31.02
N ARG A 215 9.98 -8.59 30.63
CA ARG A 215 9.72 -10.02 30.89
C ARG A 215 10.71 -10.94 30.20
N LEU A 216 11.05 -10.66 28.93
CA LEU A 216 12.01 -11.45 28.19
C LEU A 216 13.40 -11.39 28.87
N ALA A 217 13.86 -10.20 29.26
CA ALA A 217 15.09 -10.01 30.00
C ALA A 217 15.07 -10.75 31.33
N ALA A 218 13.98 -10.64 32.10
CA ALA A 218 13.84 -11.31 33.40
C ALA A 218 13.90 -12.85 33.32
N ARG A 219 13.35 -13.42 32.24
CA ARG A 219 13.35 -14.88 32.00
C ARG A 219 14.67 -15.42 31.46
N THR A 220 15.36 -14.66 30.62
CA THR A 220 16.46 -15.17 29.81
C THR A 220 17.79 -14.50 30.03
N GLY A 221 17.81 -13.32 30.64
CA GLY A 221 19.00 -12.47 30.77
C GLY A 221 19.43 -11.79 29.45
N ALA A 222 18.68 -11.96 28.36
CA ALA A 222 18.98 -11.32 27.09
C ALA A 222 18.81 -9.79 27.18
N GLN A 223 19.69 -9.06 26.51
CA GLN A 223 19.72 -7.60 26.55
C GLN A 223 20.09 -7.00 25.20
N ASP A 224 19.68 -5.76 24.97
CA ASP A 224 20.13 -4.92 23.86
C ASP A 224 20.37 -3.50 24.42
N GLU A 225 21.48 -2.88 24.03
CA GLU A 225 21.90 -1.57 24.52
C GLU A 225 20.85 -0.49 24.24
N ARG A 226 20.15 -0.57 23.14
CA ARG A 226 19.10 0.38 22.75
C ARG A 226 17.87 0.32 23.65
N LEU A 227 17.64 -0.84 24.28
CA LEU A 227 16.51 -1.09 25.18
C LEU A 227 16.83 -0.78 26.64
N LYS A 228 18.06 -0.35 26.99
CA LYS A 228 18.44 0.00 28.38
C LYS A 228 17.40 0.87 29.10
N PRO A 229 16.85 1.93 28.46
CA PRO A 229 15.87 2.79 29.15
C PRO A 229 14.60 2.04 29.58
N LEU A 230 14.25 0.94 28.88
CA LEU A 230 13.08 0.10 29.18
C LEU A 230 13.41 -1.01 30.21
N LEU A 231 14.68 -1.31 30.45
CA LEU A 231 15.14 -2.42 31.27
C LEU A 231 15.61 -1.99 32.70
N GLU A 232 15.40 -0.74 33.07
CA GLU A 232 15.86 -0.21 34.39
C GLU A 232 15.23 -0.95 35.57
N ALA A 233 14.00 -1.43 35.42
CA ALA A 233 13.29 -2.20 36.44
C ALA A 233 12.71 -3.48 35.84
N LEU A 234 13.31 -4.63 36.15
CA LEU A 234 12.80 -5.92 35.73
C LEU A 234 11.68 -6.38 36.69
N PRO A 235 10.59 -6.95 36.15
CA PRO A 235 9.49 -7.47 36.96
C PRO A 235 9.91 -8.75 37.69
N THR A 236 9.36 -8.95 38.90
CA THR A 236 9.37 -10.26 39.54
C THR A 236 8.35 -11.15 38.84
N LEU A 237 8.82 -12.27 38.30
CA LEU A 237 7.93 -13.22 37.58
C LEU A 237 7.21 -14.12 38.59
N PRO A 238 5.90 -14.40 38.40
CA PRO A 238 5.17 -15.38 39.19
C PRO A 238 5.69 -16.81 38.95
N ASP A 239 5.49 -17.72 39.91
CA ASP A 239 5.96 -19.12 39.81
C ASP A 239 5.29 -19.86 38.63
N ASP A 240 4.10 -19.46 38.23
CA ASP A 240 3.35 -20.04 37.11
C ASP A 240 3.66 -19.39 35.74
N ASP A 241 4.54 -18.40 35.68
CA ASP A 241 4.85 -17.68 34.43
C ASP A 241 5.36 -18.65 33.34
N ALA A 242 6.15 -19.63 33.69
CA ALA A 242 6.65 -20.62 32.73
C ALA A 242 5.53 -21.52 32.13
N GLN A 243 4.41 -21.67 32.81
CA GLN A 243 3.26 -22.45 32.33
C GLN A 243 2.29 -21.62 31.50
N GLN A 244 2.33 -20.32 31.63
CA GLN A 244 1.54 -19.42 30.80
C GLN A 244 2.12 -19.33 29.38
N GLY A 245 1.24 -19.20 28.41
CA GLY A 245 1.67 -18.96 27.02
C GLY A 245 1.43 -17.52 26.59
N GLU A 246 1.90 -17.20 25.41
CA GLU A 246 1.74 -15.87 24.80
C GLU A 246 0.54 -15.88 23.84
N LEU A 247 -0.36 -14.92 23.99
CA LEU A 247 -1.43 -14.64 23.03
C LEU A 247 -1.16 -13.28 22.39
N LEU A 248 -0.95 -13.27 21.08
CA LEU A 248 -0.83 -12.06 20.26
C LEU A 248 -2.07 -11.91 19.38
N VAL A 249 -2.74 -10.77 19.45
CA VAL A 249 -3.90 -10.45 18.60
C VAL A 249 -3.52 -9.23 17.75
N VAL A 250 -3.53 -9.42 16.43
CA VAL A 250 -3.32 -8.36 15.44
C VAL A 250 -4.67 -8.00 14.84
N VAL A 251 -5.05 -6.75 14.94
CA VAL A 251 -6.33 -6.24 14.41
C VAL A 251 -6.05 -5.26 13.28
N GLN A 252 -6.58 -5.55 12.11
CA GLN A 252 -6.49 -4.72 10.92
C GLN A 252 -7.80 -3.97 10.73
N VAL A 253 -7.75 -2.64 10.64
CA VAL A 253 -8.95 -1.79 10.66
C VAL A 253 -8.97 -0.86 9.47
N GLY A 254 -10.10 -0.83 8.74
CA GLY A 254 -10.34 0.06 7.62
C GLY A 254 -9.44 -0.19 6.41
N MET A 255 -9.55 0.66 5.43
CA MET A 255 -8.69 0.68 4.23
C MET A 255 -7.91 1.99 4.15
N ALA A 256 -6.66 1.92 3.74
CA ALA A 256 -5.78 3.08 3.57
C ALA A 256 -6.29 4.03 2.47
N PRO A 257 -5.86 5.30 2.49
CA PRO A 257 -6.15 6.24 1.42
C PRO A 257 -5.66 5.73 0.07
N TYR A 258 -6.40 6.04 -0.97
CA TYR A 258 -6.12 5.57 -2.33
C TYR A 258 -6.19 6.71 -3.34
N ARG A 259 -5.63 6.50 -4.53
CA ARG A 259 -5.54 7.53 -5.56
C ARG A 259 -6.76 7.51 -6.47
N LYS A 260 -7.28 8.71 -6.78
CA LYS A 260 -8.32 8.93 -7.80
C LYS A 260 -7.84 9.95 -8.83
N PRO A 261 -8.31 9.84 -10.09
CA PRO A 261 -8.04 10.87 -11.07
C PRO A 261 -8.79 12.15 -10.70
N GLU A 262 -8.10 13.26 -10.69
CA GLU A 262 -8.66 14.59 -10.49
C GLU A 262 -8.17 15.55 -11.56
N ARG A 263 -8.96 16.61 -11.81
CA ARG A 263 -8.63 17.66 -12.78
C ARG A 263 -8.34 18.97 -12.06
N LEU A 264 -7.21 19.54 -12.40
CA LEU A 264 -6.79 20.86 -11.91
C LEU A 264 -6.70 21.84 -13.08
N PRO A 265 -7.26 23.08 -12.97
CA PRO A 265 -7.04 24.10 -13.99
C PRO A 265 -5.54 24.35 -14.20
N ILE A 266 -5.12 24.49 -15.45
CA ILE A 266 -3.67 24.60 -15.79
C ILE A 266 -2.98 25.72 -15.01
N GLY A 267 -3.62 26.88 -14.84
CA GLY A 267 -3.07 27.99 -14.06
C GLY A 267 -2.80 27.61 -12.61
N ALA A 268 -3.74 26.90 -11.96
CA ALA A 268 -3.56 26.39 -10.59
C ALA A 268 -2.46 25.33 -10.53
N ALA A 269 -2.40 24.44 -11.54
CA ALA A 269 -1.37 23.42 -11.63
C ALA A 269 0.04 24.00 -11.73
N VAL A 270 0.21 25.04 -12.57
CA VAL A 270 1.49 25.75 -12.72
C VAL A 270 1.90 26.42 -11.41
N VAL A 271 0.99 27.12 -10.75
CA VAL A 271 1.27 27.76 -9.44
C VAL A 271 1.68 26.70 -8.41
N TYR A 272 0.91 25.62 -8.28
CA TYR A 272 1.20 24.55 -7.31
C TYR A 272 2.53 23.87 -7.58
N ALA A 273 2.79 23.47 -8.84
CA ALA A 273 4.01 22.79 -9.25
C ALA A 273 5.28 23.69 -9.25
N SER A 274 5.11 25.00 -9.03
CA SER A 274 6.21 25.97 -8.93
C SER A 274 6.57 26.33 -7.49
N GLN A 275 5.73 25.94 -6.52
CA GLN A 275 5.97 26.25 -5.11
C GLN A 275 7.19 25.49 -4.57
N PRO A 276 7.93 26.09 -3.60
CA PRO A 276 8.96 25.38 -2.87
C PRO A 276 8.39 24.17 -2.13
N GLY A 277 8.98 22.99 -2.37
CA GLY A 277 8.55 21.73 -1.74
C GLY A 277 9.48 20.59 -2.16
N PRO A 278 9.35 19.41 -1.56
CA PRO A 278 10.06 18.23 -2.00
C PRO A 278 9.56 17.77 -3.38
N GLY A 279 10.43 17.13 -4.15
CA GLY A 279 10.12 16.60 -5.48
C GLY A 279 10.46 17.53 -6.65
N ALA A 280 10.17 17.06 -7.86
CA ALA A 280 10.45 17.80 -9.09
C ALA A 280 9.53 19.02 -9.23
N ARG A 281 10.06 20.11 -9.79
CA ARG A 281 9.33 21.36 -10.00
C ARG A 281 9.40 21.77 -11.46
N LEU A 282 8.47 22.62 -11.86
CA LEU A 282 8.54 23.25 -13.16
C LEU A 282 9.72 24.25 -13.21
N THR A 283 10.54 24.15 -14.24
CA THR A 283 11.53 25.17 -14.53
C THR A 283 10.83 26.47 -15.01
N PRO A 284 11.49 27.64 -14.93
CA PRO A 284 10.92 28.89 -15.46
C PRO A 284 10.49 28.78 -16.92
N ASP A 285 11.25 28.06 -17.76
CA ASP A 285 10.90 27.83 -19.17
C ASP A 285 9.63 26.98 -19.32
N GLN A 286 9.49 25.92 -18.52
CA GLN A 286 8.29 25.07 -18.51
C GLN A 286 7.07 25.85 -18.04
N GLN A 287 7.22 26.69 -17.01
CA GLN A 287 6.14 27.58 -16.55
C GLN A 287 5.70 28.53 -17.65
N ASN A 288 6.66 29.16 -18.33
CA ASN A 288 6.39 30.06 -19.44
C ASN A 288 5.68 29.34 -20.60
N GLN A 289 6.15 28.15 -20.98
CA GLN A 289 5.52 27.36 -22.03
C GLN A 289 4.09 26.93 -21.65
N ALA A 290 3.86 26.50 -20.40
CA ALA A 290 2.53 26.16 -19.92
C ALA A 290 1.58 27.36 -20.02
N ASN A 291 2.05 28.56 -19.62
CA ASN A 291 1.25 29.79 -19.68
C ASN A 291 0.95 30.19 -21.13
N ILE A 292 1.91 30.07 -22.05
CA ILE A 292 1.69 30.33 -23.48
C ILE A 292 0.65 29.38 -24.06
N PHE A 293 0.73 28.07 -23.77
CA PHE A 293 -0.24 27.11 -24.26
C PHE A 293 -1.62 27.28 -23.59
N ALA A 294 -1.67 27.70 -22.32
CA ALA A 294 -2.90 28.07 -21.65
C ALA A 294 -3.57 29.29 -22.31
N ALA A 295 -2.80 30.34 -22.60
CA ALA A 295 -3.28 31.55 -23.28
C ALA A 295 -3.79 31.25 -24.71
N LYS A 296 -3.17 30.29 -25.40
CA LYS A 296 -3.65 29.79 -26.70
C LYS A 296 -4.88 28.90 -26.61
N GLY A 297 -5.36 28.56 -25.39
CA GLY A 297 -6.48 27.64 -25.15
C GLY A 297 -6.17 26.17 -25.39
N LEU A 298 -4.89 25.82 -25.65
CA LEU A 298 -4.45 24.45 -25.91
C LEU A 298 -4.39 23.59 -24.64
N LEU A 299 -4.07 24.19 -23.51
CA LEU A 299 -4.04 23.54 -22.18
C LEU A 299 -5.07 24.23 -21.27
N LYS A 300 -6.10 23.50 -20.86
CA LYS A 300 -7.13 23.99 -19.94
C LYS A 300 -7.06 23.31 -18.59
N TRP A 301 -6.82 22.00 -18.58
CA TRP A 301 -6.86 21.13 -17.41
C TRP A 301 -5.63 20.20 -17.39
N VAL A 302 -5.22 19.84 -16.20
CA VAL A 302 -4.22 18.81 -15.92
C VAL A 302 -4.89 17.69 -15.16
N ASN A 303 -4.71 16.45 -15.61
CA ASN A 303 -5.14 15.28 -14.86
C ASN A 303 -3.99 14.83 -13.95
N TYR A 304 -4.26 14.62 -12.66
CA TYR A 304 -3.29 14.13 -11.70
C TYR A 304 -3.94 13.14 -10.73
N PRO A 305 -3.18 12.24 -10.11
CA PRO A 305 -3.71 11.38 -9.07
C PRO A 305 -3.86 12.16 -7.78
N ARG A 306 -5.07 12.24 -7.23
CA ARG A 306 -5.33 12.81 -5.91
C ARG A 306 -5.52 11.71 -4.90
N LEU A 307 -4.94 11.86 -3.71
CA LEU A 307 -5.19 10.96 -2.59
C LEU A 307 -6.56 11.23 -1.96
N VAL A 308 -7.31 10.16 -1.70
CA VAL A 308 -8.65 10.22 -1.10
C VAL A 308 -8.71 9.20 0.04
N ARG A 309 -9.21 9.62 1.20
CA ARG A 309 -9.48 8.71 2.31
C ARG A 309 -10.54 7.68 1.93
N ALA A 310 -10.32 6.42 2.28
CA ALA A 310 -11.29 5.36 2.07
C ALA A 310 -12.48 5.51 3.03
N ASN A 311 -12.21 5.89 4.27
CA ASN A 311 -13.20 6.12 5.31
C ASN A 311 -13.50 7.60 5.46
N ARG A 312 -14.78 7.93 5.73
CA ARG A 312 -15.23 9.32 5.90
C ARG A 312 -14.92 9.86 7.30
N PHE A 313 -14.81 8.98 8.27
CA PHE A 313 -14.53 9.30 9.67
C PHE A 313 -13.49 8.33 10.21
N ASP A 314 -12.70 8.79 11.16
CA ASP A 314 -11.75 7.92 11.86
C ASP A 314 -12.51 6.80 12.58
N PRO A 315 -12.10 5.54 12.42
CA PRO A 315 -12.75 4.44 13.10
C PRO A 315 -12.56 4.57 14.62
N PRO A 316 -13.58 4.22 15.43
CA PRO A 316 -13.47 4.27 16.88
C PRO A 316 -12.34 3.35 17.36
N PRO A 317 -11.86 3.54 18.61
CA PRO A 317 -10.88 2.65 19.21
C PRO A 317 -11.36 1.20 19.20
N THR A 318 -10.45 0.30 18.89
CA THR A 318 -10.70 -1.15 18.97
C THR A 318 -10.82 -1.57 20.42
N THR A 319 -11.78 -2.45 20.71
CA THR A 319 -11.89 -3.11 22.01
C THR A 319 -11.81 -4.61 21.86
N LEU A 320 -11.18 -5.26 22.83
CA LEU A 320 -10.98 -6.71 22.88
C LEU A 320 -11.56 -7.26 24.19
N GLU A 321 -12.30 -8.34 24.10
CA GLU A 321 -12.81 -9.13 25.21
C GLU A 321 -12.21 -10.53 25.10
N LEU A 322 -11.54 -10.97 26.14
CA LEU A 322 -10.94 -12.30 26.24
C LEU A 322 -11.72 -13.14 27.24
N ASN A 323 -12.29 -14.28 26.80
CA ASN A 323 -13.04 -15.23 27.63
C ASN A 323 -14.18 -14.58 28.43
N ASP A 324 -14.94 -13.70 27.80
CA ASP A 324 -16.04 -12.93 28.42
C ASP A 324 -15.62 -12.02 29.58
N ALA A 325 -14.33 -11.68 29.65
CA ALA A 325 -13.84 -10.68 30.60
C ALA A 325 -14.27 -9.26 30.19
N ILE A 326 -14.03 -8.30 31.07
CA ILE A 326 -14.31 -6.87 30.76
C ILE A 326 -13.52 -6.45 29.53
N PRO A 327 -14.17 -5.87 28.51
CA PRO A 327 -13.49 -5.41 27.32
C PRO A 327 -12.39 -4.38 27.64
N VAL A 328 -11.22 -4.54 27.03
CA VAL A 328 -10.10 -3.61 27.12
C VAL A 328 -9.89 -2.91 25.79
N ALA A 329 -9.38 -1.66 25.84
CA ALA A 329 -8.97 -0.96 24.64
C ALA A 329 -7.70 -1.61 24.08
N VAL A 330 -7.69 -1.82 22.75
CA VAL A 330 -6.50 -2.29 22.03
C VAL A 330 -5.78 -1.07 21.47
N PRO A 331 -4.51 -0.85 21.86
CA PRO A 331 -3.79 0.31 21.39
C PRO A 331 -3.43 0.21 19.91
N GLU A 332 -3.39 1.37 19.25
CA GLU A 332 -2.89 1.52 17.88
C GLU A 332 -1.38 1.25 17.86
N ALA A 333 -0.96 0.29 17.04
CA ALA A 333 0.45 -0.03 16.84
C ALA A 333 1.03 0.63 15.59
N LEU A 334 0.18 0.84 14.57
CA LEU A 334 0.58 1.48 13.32
C LEU A 334 -0.62 2.17 12.67
N ASN A 335 -0.47 3.45 12.33
CA ASN A 335 -1.41 4.22 11.52
C ASN A 335 -0.89 4.37 10.09
N VAL A 336 -1.34 3.49 9.21
CA VAL A 336 -0.94 3.48 7.80
C VAL A 336 -1.53 4.69 7.06
N GLU A 337 -2.76 5.11 7.42
CA GLU A 337 -3.43 6.25 6.79
C GLU A 337 -2.58 7.52 6.89
N VAL A 338 -2.11 7.86 8.09
CA VAL A 338 -1.25 9.03 8.32
C VAL A 338 0.04 8.93 7.50
N ARG A 339 0.66 7.76 7.45
CA ARG A 339 1.91 7.54 6.70
C ARG A 339 1.73 7.69 5.21
N VAL A 340 0.65 7.12 4.66
CA VAL A 340 0.31 7.27 3.24
C VAL A 340 0.05 8.74 2.89
N GLU A 341 -0.66 9.49 3.74
CA GLU A 341 -0.90 10.91 3.54
C GLU A 341 0.40 11.74 3.57
N GLU A 342 1.28 11.47 4.53
CA GLU A 342 2.59 12.14 4.63
C GLU A 342 3.47 11.83 3.41
N ALA A 343 3.55 10.56 3.01
CA ALA A 343 4.29 10.14 1.83
C ALA A 343 3.74 10.81 0.56
N PHE A 344 2.42 10.86 0.41
CA PHE A 344 1.78 11.47 -0.75
C PHE A 344 2.02 12.98 -0.82
N LYS A 345 1.90 13.71 0.28
CA LYS A 345 2.16 15.17 0.33
C LYS A 345 3.55 15.54 -0.17
N ARG A 346 4.54 14.68 0.06
CA ARG A 346 5.92 14.91 -0.40
C ARG A 346 6.07 14.85 -1.93
N ILE A 347 5.24 14.06 -2.59
CA ILE A 347 5.34 13.77 -4.02
C ILE A 347 4.30 14.49 -4.86
N GLU A 348 3.21 14.98 -4.27
CA GLU A 348 2.07 15.57 -4.97
C GLU A 348 2.49 16.70 -5.92
N GLY A 349 3.34 17.61 -5.46
CA GLY A 349 3.87 18.70 -6.30
C GLY A 349 4.61 18.19 -7.52
N GLY A 350 5.45 17.16 -7.35
CA GLY A 350 6.17 16.52 -8.43
C GLY A 350 5.26 15.79 -9.42
N LEU A 351 4.19 15.14 -8.94
CA LEU A 351 3.20 14.49 -9.79
C LEU A 351 2.48 15.51 -10.70
N ILE A 352 2.09 16.66 -10.12
CA ILE A 352 1.46 17.75 -10.87
C ILE A 352 2.45 18.34 -11.88
N ALA A 353 3.71 18.58 -11.48
CA ALA A 353 4.74 19.08 -12.37
C ALA A 353 4.96 18.16 -13.58
N ALA A 354 5.09 16.86 -13.33
CA ALA A 354 5.23 15.86 -14.40
C ALA A 354 4.04 15.84 -15.35
N ALA A 355 2.82 15.93 -14.82
CA ALA A 355 1.61 15.99 -15.63
C ALA A 355 1.59 17.24 -16.53
N VAL A 356 1.99 18.40 -16.01
CA VAL A 356 2.15 19.64 -16.81
C VAL A 356 3.18 19.45 -17.91
N VAL A 357 4.36 18.88 -17.59
CA VAL A 357 5.44 18.65 -18.57
C VAL A 357 5.01 17.70 -19.68
N ARG A 358 4.29 16.61 -19.35
CA ARG A 358 3.74 15.69 -20.36
C ARG A 358 2.79 16.42 -21.31
N LEU A 359 1.92 17.26 -20.80
CA LEU A 359 0.97 18.03 -21.62
C LEU A 359 1.69 19.05 -22.52
N ILE A 360 2.71 19.73 -22.01
CA ILE A 360 3.57 20.63 -22.80
C ILE A 360 4.22 19.86 -23.95
N THR A 361 4.83 18.70 -23.66
CA THR A 361 5.51 17.86 -24.66
C THR A 361 4.53 17.42 -25.76
N ARG A 362 3.32 16.98 -25.38
CA ARG A 362 2.26 16.60 -26.32
C ARG A 362 1.77 17.78 -27.14
N ALA A 363 1.63 18.96 -26.54
CA ALA A 363 1.21 20.18 -27.24
C ALA A 363 2.26 20.59 -28.29
N ILE A 364 3.56 20.55 -27.96
CA ILE A 364 4.66 20.82 -28.90
C ILE A 364 4.60 19.81 -30.07
N ALA A 365 4.48 18.52 -29.79
CA ALA A 365 4.36 17.49 -30.83
C ALA A 365 3.14 17.71 -31.71
N GLY A 366 2.02 18.12 -31.15
CA GLY A 366 0.78 18.47 -31.86
C GLY A 366 0.96 19.70 -32.78
N GLU A 367 1.62 20.78 -32.30
CA GLU A 367 1.92 21.97 -33.11
C GLU A 367 2.83 21.62 -34.30
N VAL A 368 3.86 20.79 -34.07
CA VAL A 368 4.77 20.32 -35.14
C VAL A 368 4.01 19.52 -36.18
N THR A 369 3.13 18.61 -35.76
CA THR A 369 2.32 17.78 -36.66
C THR A 369 1.35 18.64 -37.48
N GLN A 370 0.70 19.63 -36.86
CA GLN A 370 -0.17 20.59 -37.55
C GLN A 370 0.60 21.44 -38.55
N ALA A 371 1.80 21.93 -38.20
CA ALA A 371 2.63 22.69 -39.09
C ALA A 371 3.08 21.89 -40.34
N ALA A 372 3.44 20.58 -40.13
CA ALA A 372 3.77 19.65 -41.19
C ALA A 372 2.56 19.36 -42.10
N ALA A 373 1.37 19.12 -41.51
CA ALA A 373 0.14 18.86 -42.23
C ALA A 373 -0.34 20.07 -43.07
N ARG A 374 -0.19 21.29 -42.54
CA ARG A 374 -0.47 22.55 -43.30
C ARG A 374 0.46 22.73 -44.49
N LYS A 375 1.73 22.34 -44.36
CA LYS A 375 2.68 22.35 -45.49
C LYS A 375 2.39 21.30 -46.55
N ALA A 376 1.85 20.15 -46.14
CA ALA A 376 1.58 19.02 -47.06
C ALA A 376 0.21 19.14 -47.78
N SER A 377 -0.77 19.77 -47.13
CA SER A 377 -2.14 19.88 -47.63
C SER A 377 -2.47 21.30 -48.03
N GLY A 378 -2.24 21.80 -49.18
CA GLY A 378 -2.64 23.15 -49.64
C GLY A 378 -4.14 23.52 -49.48
N SER A 379 -4.94 22.85 -48.66
CA SER A 379 -6.36 23.08 -48.40
C SER A 379 -6.66 23.21 -46.89
N GLY A 380 -7.22 24.36 -46.50
CA GLY A 380 -7.47 24.74 -45.11
C GLY A 380 -8.51 23.90 -44.31
N GLY A 381 -9.17 22.91 -44.91
CA GLY A 381 -10.24 22.15 -44.23
C GLY A 381 -9.73 21.01 -43.32
N VAL A 382 -8.65 20.36 -43.71
CA VAL A 382 -8.09 19.23 -42.94
C VAL A 382 -7.33 19.74 -41.67
N GLY A 383 -6.72 20.93 -41.77
CA GLY A 383 -6.06 21.55 -40.63
C GLY A 383 -6.99 21.99 -39.51
N LEU A 384 -8.25 22.37 -39.82
CA LEU A 384 -9.26 22.74 -38.83
C LEU A 384 -9.77 21.54 -38.05
N LEU A 385 -10.01 20.41 -38.77
CA LEU A 385 -10.42 19.16 -38.15
C LEU A 385 -9.36 18.56 -37.23
N LEU A 386 -8.08 18.60 -37.63
CA LEU A 386 -6.95 18.18 -36.81
C LEU A 386 -6.74 19.10 -35.60
N GLY A 387 -7.04 20.39 -35.71
CA GLY A 387 -6.99 21.36 -34.61
C GLY A 387 -8.08 21.10 -33.55
N LEU A 388 -9.30 20.80 -33.98
CA LEU A 388 -10.43 20.48 -33.08
C LEU A 388 -10.25 19.12 -32.37
N ILE A 389 -9.63 18.14 -33.05
CA ILE A 389 -9.27 16.86 -32.44
C ILE A 389 -8.16 17.07 -31.39
N ALA A 390 -7.18 17.95 -31.63
CA ALA A 390 -6.10 18.23 -30.68
C ALA A 390 -6.60 18.90 -29.39
N GLU A 391 -7.59 19.81 -29.46
CA GLU A 391 -8.10 20.54 -28.29
C GLU A 391 -8.81 19.64 -27.26
N GLY A 392 -9.53 18.60 -27.70
CA GLY A 392 -10.25 17.67 -26.81
C GLY A 392 -9.44 16.43 -26.41
N THR A 393 -8.45 16.03 -27.22
CA THR A 393 -7.76 14.74 -27.08
C THR A 393 -6.53 14.79 -26.19
N LEU A 394 -5.82 15.93 -26.08
CA LEU A 394 -4.61 16.03 -25.26
C LEU A 394 -4.88 15.75 -23.79
N THR A 395 -5.98 16.28 -23.25
CA THR A 395 -6.39 16.05 -21.86
C THR A 395 -7.13 14.73 -21.69
N ALA A 396 -7.87 14.28 -22.69
CA ALA A 396 -8.62 13.01 -22.63
C ALA A 396 -7.70 11.78 -22.67
N LEU A 397 -6.54 11.89 -23.30
CA LEU A 397 -5.52 10.84 -23.38
C LEU A 397 -4.52 10.87 -22.23
N ASP A 398 -4.61 11.86 -21.33
CA ASP A 398 -3.73 11.96 -20.17
C ASP A 398 -4.39 11.26 -18.97
N THR A 399 -4.13 9.97 -18.82
CA THR A 399 -4.58 9.17 -17.68
C THR A 399 -3.51 9.22 -16.59
N PRO A 400 -3.81 9.80 -15.40
CA PRO A 400 -2.87 9.79 -14.30
C PRO A 400 -2.74 8.38 -13.73
N ASP A 401 -1.55 8.01 -13.24
CA ASP A 401 -1.35 6.74 -12.54
C ASP A 401 -2.03 6.77 -11.17
N THR A 402 -3.20 6.16 -11.09
CA THR A 402 -4.00 6.04 -9.86
C THR A 402 -3.82 4.71 -9.15
N ARG A 403 -2.88 3.89 -9.61
CA ARG A 403 -2.59 2.60 -8.98
C ARG A 403 -2.06 2.83 -7.57
N SER A 404 -2.63 2.10 -6.63
CA SER A 404 -2.27 2.06 -5.21
C SER A 404 -2.90 0.81 -4.60
N TRP A 405 -2.31 0.25 -3.57
CA TRP A 405 -2.86 -0.91 -2.87
C TRP A 405 -4.09 -0.49 -2.04
N VAL A 406 -5.29 -0.56 -2.67
CA VAL A 406 -6.53 0.02 -2.12
C VAL A 406 -7.18 -0.82 -1.00
N THR A 407 -6.79 -2.09 -0.86
CA THR A 407 -7.26 -2.96 0.22
C THR A 407 -6.32 -2.98 1.43
N LEU A 408 -5.20 -2.24 1.36
CA LEU A 408 -4.25 -2.13 2.46
C LEU A 408 -4.97 -1.64 3.73
N PRO A 409 -4.80 -2.28 4.90
CA PRO A 409 -5.39 -1.80 6.15
C PRO A 409 -4.95 -0.38 6.49
N ALA A 410 -5.89 0.46 6.94
CA ALA A 410 -5.59 1.83 7.35
C ALA A 410 -4.87 1.90 8.69
N ARG A 411 -5.15 0.94 9.59
CA ARG A 411 -4.61 0.90 10.94
C ARG A 411 -4.39 -0.53 11.41
N PHE A 412 -3.35 -0.71 12.21
CA PHE A 412 -3.09 -1.94 12.95
C PHE A 412 -3.12 -1.65 14.44
N ASP A 413 -3.94 -2.40 15.16
CA ASP A 413 -4.00 -2.40 16.61
C ASP A 413 -3.45 -3.73 17.12
N VAL A 414 -2.67 -3.72 18.19
CA VAL A 414 -2.01 -4.93 18.70
C VAL A 414 -2.30 -5.10 20.19
N TYR A 415 -2.75 -6.30 20.54
CA TYR A 415 -2.89 -6.74 21.93
C TYR A 415 -2.01 -7.97 22.16
N ARG A 416 -1.23 -7.93 23.23
CA ARG A 416 -0.43 -9.07 23.64
C ARG A 416 -0.58 -9.31 25.14
N ALA A 417 -0.80 -10.56 25.51
CA ALA A 417 -0.94 -10.95 26.91
C ALA A 417 -0.38 -12.35 27.17
N ARG A 418 0.07 -12.56 28.38
CA ARG A 418 0.31 -13.89 28.96
C ARG A 418 -1.05 -14.48 29.38
N VAL A 419 -1.31 -15.73 28.98
CA VAL A 419 -2.56 -16.41 29.26
C VAL A 419 -2.29 -17.83 29.75
N PRO A 420 -3.16 -18.41 30.60
CA PRO A 420 -3.07 -19.83 30.95
C PRO A 420 -3.13 -20.72 29.70
N ALA A 421 -2.55 -21.91 29.78
CA ALA A 421 -2.73 -22.90 28.71
C ALA A 421 -4.20 -23.27 28.53
N GLY A 422 -4.68 -23.37 27.30
CA GLY A 422 -6.06 -23.72 27.02
C GLY A 422 -6.62 -23.02 25.79
N THR A 423 -7.94 -23.09 25.67
CA THR A 423 -8.71 -22.46 24.59
C THR A 423 -9.19 -21.08 25.05
N HIS A 424 -8.88 -20.07 24.27
CA HIS A 424 -9.28 -18.69 24.54
C HIS A 424 -10.21 -18.19 23.45
N ARG A 425 -11.36 -17.63 23.85
CA ARG A 425 -12.27 -16.92 22.97
C ARG A 425 -11.86 -15.45 22.93
N VAL A 426 -11.51 -14.99 21.72
CA VAL A 426 -11.12 -13.60 21.45
C VAL A 426 -12.27 -12.93 20.71
N ARG A 427 -12.87 -11.92 21.32
CA ARG A 427 -13.93 -11.11 20.71
C ARG A 427 -13.41 -9.69 20.53
N VAL A 428 -13.35 -9.23 19.28
CA VAL A 428 -12.86 -7.88 18.94
C VAL A 428 -13.98 -7.06 18.34
N ARG A 429 -14.13 -5.83 18.81
CA ARG A 429 -15.08 -4.85 18.29
C ARG A 429 -14.34 -3.70 17.64
N THR A 430 -14.61 -3.48 16.33
CA THR A 430 -14.10 -2.39 15.53
C THR A 430 -15.27 -1.68 14.84
N ALA A 431 -15.26 -0.36 14.72
CA ALA A 431 -16.25 0.40 13.93
C ALA A 431 -17.71 -0.10 14.03
N GLY A 432 -18.11 -0.60 15.20
CA GLY A 432 -19.46 -1.13 15.43
C GLY A 432 -19.68 -2.58 14.99
N VAL A 433 -18.65 -3.26 14.52
CA VAL A 433 -18.68 -4.69 14.16
C VAL A 433 -17.94 -5.51 15.18
N THR A 434 -18.52 -6.64 15.54
CA THR A 434 -17.90 -7.64 16.40
C THR A 434 -17.42 -8.83 15.56
N ARG A 435 -16.17 -9.23 15.78
CA ARG A 435 -15.55 -10.44 15.21
C ARG A 435 -15.11 -11.33 16.34
N GLU A 436 -15.23 -12.64 16.14
CA GLU A 436 -14.80 -13.64 17.11
C GLU A 436 -13.80 -14.60 16.48
N ALA A 437 -12.83 -14.99 17.27
CA ALA A 437 -11.86 -16.02 16.94
C ALA A 437 -11.56 -16.87 18.17
N THR A 438 -10.99 -18.05 17.96
CA THR A 438 -10.55 -18.94 19.02
C THR A 438 -9.05 -19.17 18.89
N ALA A 439 -8.32 -19.04 20.00
CA ALA A 439 -6.90 -19.33 20.09
C ALA A 439 -6.67 -20.53 20.99
N GLN A 440 -5.83 -21.47 20.57
CA GLN A 440 -5.39 -22.60 21.39
C GLN A 440 -3.94 -22.32 21.81
N VAL A 441 -3.72 -22.16 23.11
CA VAL A 441 -2.39 -21.86 23.67
C VAL A 441 -1.91 -23.08 24.48
N ALA A 442 -0.77 -23.64 24.10
CA ALA A 442 -0.14 -24.73 24.84
C ALA A 442 0.61 -24.19 26.10
N PRO A 443 0.88 -25.05 27.12
CA PRO A 443 1.73 -24.64 28.24
C PRO A 443 3.09 -24.12 27.76
N GLY A 444 3.46 -22.89 28.16
CA GLY A 444 4.68 -22.23 27.71
C GLY A 444 4.71 -21.93 26.19
N GLY A 445 3.60 -22.19 25.48
CA GLY A 445 3.49 -22.00 24.05
C GLY A 445 2.98 -20.60 23.67
N TRP A 446 2.47 -20.50 22.45
CA TRP A 446 1.96 -19.25 21.92
C TRP A 446 0.83 -19.46 20.91
N ALA A 447 0.06 -18.43 20.68
CA ALA A 447 -0.90 -18.36 19.59
C ALA A 447 -0.99 -16.93 19.04
N VAL A 448 -1.23 -16.81 17.75
CA VAL A 448 -1.49 -15.54 17.08
C VAL A 448 -2.89 -15.57 16.44
N VAL A 449 -3.65 -14.53 16.66
CA VAL A 449 -4.95 -14.31 16.04
C VAL A 449 -4.88 -13.07 15.18
N ASN A 450 -5.29 -13.17 13.93
CA ASN A 450 -5.48 -12.04 13.05
C ASN A 450 -6.97 -11.76 12.84
N ILE A 451 -7.40 -10.55 13.13
CA ILE A 451 -8.76 -10.08 12.90
C ILE A 451 -8.72 -8.91 11.93
N SER A 452 -9.34 -9.09 10.77
CA SER A 452 -9.37 -8.06 9.74
C SER A 452 -10.78 -7.52 9.53
N ASP A 453 -10.93 -6.22 9.68
CA ASP A 453 -12.14 -5.46 9.38
C ASP A 453 -11.80 -4.31 8.43
N VAL A 454 -11.57 -4.65 7.18
CA VAL A 454 -11.19 -3.74 6.08
C VAL A 454 -12.42 -3.07 5.44
N ARG A 455 -13.34 -2.54 6.24
CA ARG A 455 -14.55 -1.86 5.77
C ARG A 455 -14.47 -0.35 5.88
#